data_031ec96e21b48e7c471336d4a599c89e
#
_entry.id   031ec96e21b48e7c471336d4a599c89e
#
_cell.length_a   1.000
_cell.length_b   1.000
_cell.length_c   1.000
_cell.angle_alpha   90.00
_cell.angle_beta   90.00
_cell.angle_gamma   90.00
#
_symmetry.space_group_name_H-M   'P 1'
#
loop_
_entity.id
_entity.type
_entity.pdbx_description
1 polymer ?
#
loop_
_entity_poly.entity_id
_entity_poly.type
_entity_poly.pdbx_seq_one_letter_code
_entity_poly.pdbx_strand_id
1 'polypeptide(L)'
;MIPYERRLQIAQLLEENEVVSLDELCDALGGVSESTVRRDLKTMEREGEITLLRGGGACLKRDSYEIPVMSKKMKNVSEKDRIAKAAAELVEDGDSIYIDSGSTALDMMKYLRDKNITVVTTNALIYSELQSPNIKCIIAGGEINIATASIRGITTNNFLKSYYFDKAFVGMSGFSLEAGYNTPDLLEAEKKRIVC
;
A
#
# COMPACT_ATOMS: atom_id res chain seq x y z
N MET A 1 6.15 11.77 -24.96
CA MET A 1 5.78 11.01 -23.76
C MET A 1 5.94 9.52 -24.05
N ILE A 2 6.68 8.80 -23.23
CA ILE A 2 6.88 7.36 -23.38
C ILE A 2 5.65 6.57 -22.84
N PRO A 3 5.42 5.31 -23.29
CA PRO A 3 4.24 4.53 -22.87
C PRO A 3 4.07 4.38 -21.36
N TYR A 4 5.16 4.26 -20.60
CA TYR A 4 5.13 4.15 -19.15
C TYR A 4 4.57 5.42 -18.49
N GLU A 5 5.06 6.59 -18.89
CA GLU A 5 4.60 7.89 -18.37
C GLU A 5 3.11 8.11 -18.66
N ARG A 6 2.67 7.74 -19.88
CA ARG A 6 1.25 7.86 -20.25
C ARG A 6 0.35 7.01 -19.38
N ARG A 7 0.71 5.74 -19.18
CA ARG A 7 -0.07 4.82 -18.33
C ARG A 7 -0.12 5.29 -16.88
N LEU A 8 0.96 5.90 -16.37
CA LEU A 8 0.96 6.50 -15.05
C LEU A 8 -0.03 7.66 -14.95
N GLN A 9 -0.08 8.54 -15.96
CA GLN A 9 -1.05 9.64 -15.99
C GLN A 9 -2.49 9.14 -16.15
N ILE A 10 -2.72 8.11 -16.97
CA ILE A 10 -4.05 7.46 -17.08
C ILE A 10 -4.49 6.93 -15.72
N ALA A 11 -3.61 6.20 -15.02
CA ALA A 11 -3.93 5.67 -13.69
C ALA A 11 -4.28 6.79 -12.69
N GLN A 12 -3.55 7.90 -12.70
CA GLN A 12 -3.83 9.06 -11.85
C GLN A 12 -5.21 9.67 -12.13
N LEU A 13 -5.55 9.85 -13.41
CA LEU A 13 -6.86 10.38 -13.81
C LEU A 13 -8.00 9.46 -13.36
N LEU A 14 -7.80 8.14 -13.46
CA LEU A 14 -8.80 7.16 -13.03
C LEU A 14 -8.88 7.01 -11.49
N GLU A 15 -7.87 7.44 -10.75
CA GLU A 15 -7.94 7.54 -9.28
C GLU A 15 -8.79 8.72 -8.82
N GLU A 16 -8.74 9.83 -9.55
CA GLU A 16 -9.46 11.06 -9.24
C GLU A 16 -10.93 11.02 -9.72
N ASN A 17 -11.22 10.16 -10.72
CA ASN A 17 -12.52 10.08 -11.36
C ASN A 17 -13.01 8.62 -11.40
N GLU A 18 -14.30 8.41 -11.12
CA GLU A 18 -14.87 7.05 -11.14
C GLU A 18 -14.82 6.40 -12.53
N VAL A 19 -15.03 7.20 -13.57
CA VAL A 19 -14.99 6.81 -14.98
C VAL A 19 -14.38 7.97 -15.76
N VAL A 20 -13.50 7.68 -16.69
CA VAL A 20 -12.93 8.66 -17.63
C VAL A 20 -13.17 8.16 -19.05
N SER A 21 -13.69 9.02 -19.91
CA SER A 21 -13.90 8.71 -21.32
C SER A 21 -12.58 8.71 -22.10
N LEU A 22 -12.59 8.10 -23.28
CA LEU A 22 -11.43 8.08 -24.16
C LEU A 22 -11.03 9.50 -24.60
N ASP A 23 -12.01 10.37 -24.87
CA ASP A 23 -11.77 11.74 -25.29
C ASP A 23 -11.10 12.55 -24.18
N GLU A 24 -11.63 12.45 -22.94
CA GLU A 24 -11.00 13.09 -21.77
C GLU A 24 -9.57 12.61 -21.54
N LEU A 25 -9.30 11.31 -21.75
CA LEU A 25 -7.94 10.78 -21.66
C LEU A 25 -7.02 11.33 -22.75
N CYS A 26 -7.51 11.43 -23.98
CA CYS A 26 -6.73 12.01 -25.09
C CYS A 26 -6.38 13.48 -24.82
N ASP A 27 -7.34 14.25 -24.35
CA ASP A 27 -7.15 15.68 -24.03
C ASP A 27 -6.15 15.87 -22.87
N ALA A 28 -6.34 15.13 -21.78
CA ALA A 28 -5.48 15.20 -20.60
C ALA A 28 -4.02 14.75 -20.88
N LEU A 29 -3.84 13.87 -21.88
CA LEU A 29 -2.52 13.42 -22.32
C LEU A 29 -1.87 14.34 -23.38
N GLY A 30 -2.39 15.54 -23.57
CA GLY A 30 -1.82 16.52 -24.50
C GLY A 30 -2.09 16.19 -25.98
N GLY A 31 -3.26 15.63 -26.30
CA GLY A 31 -3.69 15.33 -27.66
C GLY A 31 -3.05 14.07 -28.25
N VAL A 32 -2.69 13.11 -27.41
CA VAL A 32 -2.24 11.80 -27.87
C VAL A 32 -3.37 11.12 -28.65
N SER A 33 -3.03 10.49 -29.80
CA SER A 33 -4.06 9.87 -30.65
C SER A 33 -4.85 8.78 -29.92
N GLU A 34 -6.15 8.70 -30.22
CA GLU A 34 -7.03 7.65 -29.67
C GLU A 34 -6.46 6.23 -29.83
N SER A 35 -5.85 5.93 -30.97
CA SER A 35 -5.27 4.61 -31.25
C SER A 35 -4.15 4.26 -30.28
N THR A 36 -3.38 5.26 -29.85
CA THR A 36 -2.31 5.11 -28.87
C THR A 36 -2.90 4.92 -27.46
N VAL A 37 -3.86 5.75 -27.06
CA VAL A 37 -4.53 5.63 -25.77
C VAL A 37 -5.26 4.28 -25.66
N ARG A 38 -5.99 3.85 -26.70
CA ARG A 38 -6.64 2.53 -26.73
C ARG A 38 -5.66 1.36 -26.56
N ARG A 39 -4.45 1.48 -27.10
CA ARG A 39 -3.41 0.45 -26.94
C ARG A 39 -2.89 0.42 -25.51
N ASP A 40 -2.67 1.57 -24.91
CA ASP A 40 -2.23 1.67 -23.52
C ASP A 40 -3.33 1.11 -22.58
N LEU A 41 -4.59 1.51 -22.76
CA LEU A 41 -5.73 0.99 -22.01
C LEU A 41 -5.89 -0.53 -22.12
N LYS A 42 -5.76 -1.11 -23.32
CA LYS A 42 -5.80 -2.57 -23.50
C LYS A 42 -4.65 -3.28 -22.78
N THR A 43 -3.50 -2.64 -22.69
CA THR A 43 -2.37 -3.17 -21.94
C THR A 43 -2.66 -3.15 -20.45
N MET A 44 -3.16 -2.03 -19.91
CA MET A 44 -3.54 -1.89 -18.49
C MET A 44 -4.70 -2.83 -18.12
N GLU A 45 -5.67 -3.05 -19.01
CA GLU A 45 -6.74 -4.02 -18.78
C GLU A 45 -6.21 -5.45 -18.71
N ARG A 46 -5.32 -5.84 -19.62
CA ARG A 46 -4.66 -7.16 -19.60
C ARG A 46 -3.79 -7.35 -18.36
N GLU A 47 -3.17 -6.28 -17.88
CA GLU A 47 -2.39 -6.25 -16.63
C GLU A 47 -3.29 -6.21 -15.38
N GLY A 48 -4.61 -6.09 -15.58
CA GLY A 48 -5.61 -6.13 -14.50
C GLY A 48 -5.77 -4.82 -13.71
N GLU A 49 -5.23 -3.73 -14.23
CA GLU A 49 -5.22 -2.42 -13.56
C GLU A 49 -6.55 -1.67 -13.71
N ILE A 50 -7.20 -1.84 -14.86
CA ILE A 50 -8.42 -1.14 -15.22
C ILE A 50 -9.48 -2.08 -15.80
N THR A 51 -10.71 -1.58 -15.92
CA THR A 51 -11.79 -2.19 -16.69
C THR A 51 -12.19 -1.25 -17.81
N LEU A 52 -12.20 -1.77 -19.05
CA LEU A 52 -12.71 -1.03 -20.20
C LEU A 52 -14.24 -1.09 -20.20
N LEU A 53 -14.87 0.06 -20.37
CA LEU A 53 -16.31 0.18 -20.46
C LEU A 53 -16.78 0.17 -21.92
N ARG A 54 -18.00 -0.34 -22.16
CA ARG A 54 -18.65 -0.25 -23.47
C ARG A 54 -18.86 1.23 -23.81
N GLY A 55 -18.36 1.67 -24.97
CA GLY A 55 -18.39 3.08 -25.37
C GLY A 55 -17.04 3.79 -25.31
N GLY A 56 -15.97 3.11 -24.83
CA GLY A 56 -14.59 3.63 -24.91
C GLY A 56 -14.10 4.35 -23.67
N GLY A 57 -14.82 4.30 -22.56
CA GLY A 57 -14.35 4.77 -21.27
C GLY A 57 -13.58 3.69 -20.51
N ALA A 58 -12.87 4.11 -19.46
CA ALA A 58 -12.18 3.24 -18.53
C ALA A 58 -12.48 3.62 -17.08
N CYS A 59 -12.43 2.64 -16.20
CA CYS A 59 -12.43 2.85 -14.75
C CYS A 59 -11.36 1.96 -14.11
N LEU A 60 -10.92 2.33 -12.92
CA LEU A 60 -10.07 1.42 -12.15
C LEU A 60 -10.82 0.11 -11.89
N LYS A 61 -10.13 -1.00 -12.06
CA LYS A 61 -10.69 -2.28 -11.67
C LYS A 61 -10.79 -2.31 -10.13
N ARG A 62 -12.00 -2.14 -9.61
CA ARG A 62 -12.26 -2.07 -8.16
C ARG A 62 -12.20 -3.43 -7.46
N ASP A 63 -12.06 -4.53 -8.22
CA ASP A 63 -11.87 -5.86 -7.63
C ASP A 63 -10.45 -6.00 -7.09
N SER A 64 -10.29 -5.76 -5.80
CA SER A 64 -9.09 -6.08 -5.00
C SER A 64 -7.73 -5.55 -5.49
N TYR A 65 -7.69 -4.48 -6.30
CA TYR A 65 -6.41 -3.92 -6.74
C TYR A 65 -5.74 -3.15 -5.61
N GLU A 66 -4.83 -3.79 -4.93
CA GLU A 66 -3.90 -3.09 -4.04
C GLU A 66 -2.81 -2.43 -4.88
N ILE A 67 -2.76 -1.10 -4.83
CA ILE A 67 -1.70 -0.32 -5.47
C ILE A 67 -0.34 -0.87 -5.01
N PRO A 68 0.58 -1.16 -5.93
CA PRO A 68 1.91 -1.66 -5.57
C PRO A 68 2.59 -0.76 -4.54
N VAL A 69 3.22 -1.37 -3.54
CA VAL A 69 3.86 -0.64 -2.43
C VAL A 69 4.89 0.38 -2.90
N MET A 70 5.58 0.10 -4.00
CA MET A 70 6.55 1.03 -4.59
C MET A 70 5.87 2.31 -5.12
N SER A 71 4.71 2.18 -5.77
CA SER A 71 3.89 3.32 -6.19
C SER A 71 3.32 4.06 -4.98
N LYS A 72 2.86 3.35 -3.96
CA LYS A 72 2.44 3.96 -2.68
C LYS A 72 3.58 4.74 -2.03
N LYS A 73 4.83 4.26 -2.07
CA LYS A 73 6.00 4.97 -1.51
C LYS A 73 6.20 6.36 -2.12
N MET A 74 5.88 6.54 -3.40
CA MET A 74 6.07 7.79 -4.13
C MET A 74 4.94 8.82 -3.93
N LYS A 75 3.79 8.41 -3.37
CA LYS A 75 2.63 9.29 -3.15
C LYS A 75 2.61 9.84 -1.73
N ASN A 76 2.20 11.11 -1.59
CA ASN A 76 1.97 11.79 -0.31
C ASN A 76 3.16 11.64 0.65
N VAL A 77 4.38 11.83 0.16
CA VAL A 77 5.62 11.58 0.90
C VAL A 77 5.70 12.43 2.17
N SER A 78 5.34 13.73 2.07
CA SER A 78 5.40 14.65 3.20
C SER A 78 4.37 14.31 4.29
N GLU A 79 3.17 13.89 3.91
CA GLU A 79 2.11 13.48 4.83
C GLU A 79 2.50 12.20 5.55
N LYS A 80 3.02 11.23 4.82
CA LYS A 80 3.50 9.96 5.41
C LYS A 80 4.66 10.17 6.36
N ASP A 81 5.59 11.04 6.02
CA ASP A 81 6.72 11.38 6.87
C ASP A 81 6.24 12.02 8.19
N ARG A 82 5.28 12.94 8.13
CA ARG A 82 4.65 13.53 9.31
C ARG A 82 3.93 12.49 10.17
N ILE A 83 3.18 11.58 9.54
CA ILE A 83 2.47 10.49 10.25
C ILE A 83 3.49 9.54 10.88
N ALA A 84 4.50 9.13 10.15
CA ALA A 84 5.54 8.23 10.62
C ALA A 84 6.29 8.80 11.83
N LYS A 85 6.64 10.10 11.78
CA LYS A 85 7.27 10.81 12.90
C LYS A 85 6.37 10.84 14.14
N ALA A 86 5.12 11.27 13.98
CA ALA A 86 4.17 11.35 15.09
C ALA A 86 3.89 9.96 15.69
N ALA A 87 3.79 8.92 14.86
CA ALA A 87 3.62 7.56 15.33
C ALA A 87 4.85 7.05 16.10
N ALA A 88 6.06 7.36 15.63
CA ALA A 88 7.29 6.97 16.32
C ALA A 88 7.48 7.68 17.68
N GLU A 89 6.95 8.88 17.85
CA GLU A 89 6.95 9.61 19.15
C GLU A 89 6.14 8.89 20.22
N LEU A 90 5.17 8.05 19.84
CA LEU A 90 4.38 7.24 20.78
C LEU A 90 5.12 6.02 21.32
N VAL A 91 6.25 5.63 20.70
CA VAL A 91 7.00 4.43 21.06
C VAL A 91 7.99 4.74 22.17
N GLU A 92 8.03 3.88 23.20
CA GLU A 92 8.94 3.97 24.34
C GLU A 92 9.98 2.86 24.31
N ASP A 93 11.11 3.06 25.00
CA ASP A 93 12.12 2.01 25.16
C ASP A 93 11.55 0.83 25.92
N GLY A 94 11.80 -0.37 25.42
CA GLY A 94 11.27 -1.61 25.96
C GLY A 94 9.99 -2.09 25.28
N ASP A 95 9.31 -1.23 24.50
CA ASP A 95 8.10 -1.63 23.78
C ASP A 95 8.31 -2.81 22.83
N SER A 96 7.29 -3.67 22.78
CA SER A 96 7.08 -4.64 21.69
C SER A 96 6.00 -4.08 20.77
N ILE A 97 6.38 -3.66 19.58
CA ILE A 97 5.47 -3.00 18.64
C ILE A 97 5.22 -3.85 17.40
N TYR A 98 3.99 -3.76 16.86
CA TYR A 98 3.67 -4.28 15.56
C TYR A 98 3.71 -3.16 14.50
N ILE A 99 4.45 -3.39 13.43
CA ILE A 99 4.49 -2.51 12.24
C ILE A 99 3.90 -3.27 11.05
N ASP A 100 2.80 -2.75 10.52
CA ASP A 100 2.10 -3.33 9.37
C ASP A 100 2.87 -3.14 8.05
N SER A 101 2.44 -3.84 6.99
CA SER A 101 3.06 -3.87 5.66
C SER A 101 2.88 -2.61 4.82
N GLY A 102 2.26 -1.54 5.34
CA GLY A 102 2.07 -0.27 4.63
C GLY A 102 3.35 0.57 4.50
N SER A 103 3.46 1.34 3.41
CA SER A 103 4.60 2.25 3.20
C SER A 103 4.74 3.32 4.28
N THR A 104 3.62 3.84 4.81
CA THR A 104 3.61 4.83 5.90
C THR A 104 4.17 4.24 7.20
N ALA A 105 3.76 3.01 7.54
CA ALA A 105 4.25 2.32 8.72
C ALA A 105 5.75 1.97 8.60
N LEU A 106 6.21 1.63 7.39
CA LEU A 106 7.63 1.38 7.13
C LEU A 106 8.49 2.64 7.35
N ASP A 107 7.98 3.81 6.99
CA ASP A 107 8.69 5.09 7.18
C ASP A 107 8.97 5.42 8.65
N MET A 108 8.23 4.82 9.61
CA MET A 108 8.50 4.98 11.05
C MET A 108 9.91 4.53 11.44
N MET A 109 10.49 3.55 10.73
CA MET A 109 11.82 3.02 11.02
C MET A 109 12.91 4.10 10.99
N LYS A 110 12.71 5.18 10.22
CA LYS A 110 13.62 6.33 10.16
C LYS A 110 13.75 7.04 11.53
N TYR A 111 12.67 7.04 12.31
CA TYR A 111 12.53 7.77 13.58
C TYR A 111 12.68 6.89 14.82
N LEU A 112 12.82 5.57 14.62
CA LEU A 112 12.97 4.59 15.72
C LEU A 112 14.43 4.17 15.98
N ARG A 113 15.40 4.70 15.24
CA ARG A 113 16.79 4.23 15.24
C ARG A 113 17.46 4.23 16.60
N ASP A 114 17.12 5.17 17.45
CA ASP A 114 17.72 5.35 18.77
C ASP A 114 16.93 4.63 19.89
N LYS A 115 15.84 3.94 19.54
CA LYS A 115 14.99 3.21 20.48
C LYS A 115 15.51 1.79 20.71
N ASN A 116 15.39 1.33 21.94
CA ASN A 116 15.67 -0.06 22.31
C ASN A 116 14.32 -0.83 22.40
N ILE A 117 13.89 -1.41 21.28
CA ILE A 117 12.56 -1.98 21.10
C ILE A 117 12.57 -3.32 20.37
N THR A 118 11.46 -4.05 20.51
CA THR A 118 11.17 -5.20 19.65
C THR A 118 10.14 -4.80 18.59
N VAL A 119 10.49 -4.92 17.32
CA VAL A 119 9.59 -4.72 16.17
C VAL A 119 9.17 -6.08 15.64
N VAL A 120 7.87 -6.34 15.62
CA VAL A 120 7.27 -7.48 14.91
C VAL A 120 6.56 -6.94 13.68
N THR A 121 6.78 -7.55 12.53
CA THR A 121 6.22 -7.01 11.29
C THR A 121 5.85 -8.10 10.28
N THR A 122 4.92 -7.75 9.40
CA THR A 122 4.58 -8.50 8.20
C THR A 122 5.06 -7.79 6.92
N ASN A 123 5.92 -6.77 7.05
CA ASN A 123 6.45 -6.01 5.92
C ASN A 123 7.75 -6.64 5.42
N ALA A 124 7.74 -7.23 4.22
CA ALA A 124 8.94 -7.84 3.64
C ALA A 124 10.04 -6.83 3.30
N LEU A 125 9.71 -5.52 3.19
CA LEU A 125 10.69 -4.46 2.93
C LEU A 125 11.39 -3.95 4.20
N ILE A 126 11.00 -4.42 5.39
CA ILE A 126 11.56 -3.92 6.66
C ILE A 126 13.08 -4.05 6.71
N TYR A 127 13.63 -5.11 6.10
CA TYR A 127 15.07 -5.36 6.10
C TYR A 127 15.89 -4.19 5.54
N SER A 128 15.39 -3.51 4.50
CA SER A 128 16.06 -2.36 3.89
C SER A 128 16.10 -1.13 4.80
N GLU A 129 15.24 -1.07 5.80
CA GLU A 129 15.13 0.07 6.73
C GLU A 129 15.76 -0.21 8.10
N LEU A 130 16.23 -1.45 8.34
CA LEU A 130 16.89 -1.83 9.58
C LEU A 130 18.32 -1.31 9.60
N GLN A 131 18.54 -0.22 10.33
CA GLN A 131 19.86 0.44 10.43
C GLN A 131 20.37 0.55 11.87
N SER A 132 19.63 0.04 12.85
CA SER A 132 19.98 0.15 14.27
C SER A 132 20.18 -1.23 14.92
N PRO A 133 21.29 -1.44 15.64
CA PRO A 133 21.50 -2.68 16.39
C PRO A 133 20.61 -2.79 17.65
N ASN A 134 20.01 -1.68 18.08
CA ASN A 134 19.15 -1.63 19.26
C ASN A 134 17.72 -2.13 18.99
N ILE A 135 17.38 -2.32 17.72
CA ILE A 135 16.07 -2.82 17.32
C ILE A 135 16.15 -4.33 17.09
N LYS A 136 15.47 -5.09 17.94
CA LYS A 136 15.19 -6.51 17.68
C LYS A 136 14.03 -6.59 16.70
N CYS A 137 14.27 -7.01 15.45
CA CYS A 137 13.25 -7.15 14.45
C CYS A 137 12.88 -8.62 14.22
N ILE A 138 11.58 -8.91 14.24
CA ILE A 138 11.01 -10.24 14.02
C ILE A 138 10.04 -10.13 12.85
N ILE A 139 10.33 -10.83 11.77
CA ILE A 139 9.46 -10.89 10.59
C ILE A 139 8.58 -12.13 10.71
N ALA A 140 7.26 -11.94 10.67
CA ALA A 140 6.32 -13.04 10.63
C ALA A 140 6.49 -13.83 9.33
N GLY A 141 6.62 -15.15 9.43
CA GLY A 141 6.68 -16.02 8.25
C GLY A 141 5.32 -16.16 7.57
N GLY A 142 5.33 -16.51 6.27
CA GLY A 142 4.10 -16.72 5.50
C GLY A 142 4.29 -16.52 4.00
N GLU A 143 3.18 -16.34 3.28
CA GLU A 143 3.18 -16.03 1.86
C GLU A 143 3.43 -14.52 1.64
N ILE A 144 4.30 -14.18 0.69
CA ILE A 144 4.55 -12.79 0.32
C ILE A 144 3.65 -12.40 -0.85
N ASN A 145 2.80 -11.40 -0.66
CA ASN A 145 2.19 -10.67 -1.75
C ASN A 145 3.24 -9.71 -2.34
N ILE A 146 3.73 -10.01 -3.53
CA ILE A 146 4.82 -9.26 -4.16
C ILE A 146 4.42 -7.80 -4.43
N ALA A 147 3.17 -7.55 -4.82
CA ALA A 147 2.70 -6.19 -5.14
C ALA A 147 2.74 -5.28 -3.92
N THR A 148 2.36 -5.78 -2.75
CA THR A 148 2.26 -5.00 -1.51
C THR A 148 3.44 -5.19 -0.57
N ALA A 149 4.32 -6.16 -0.87
CA ALA A 149 5.38 -6.64 0.01
C ALA A 149 4.85 -7.08 1.39
N SER A 150 3.59 -7.51 1.45
CA SER A 150 2.95 -7.97 2.67
C SER A 150 3.08 -9.47 2.84
N ILE A 151 3.49 -9.90 4.03
CA ILE A 151 3.49 -11.30 4.42
C ILE A 151 2.13 -11.62 5.06
N ARG A 152 1.48 -12.70 4.60
CA ARG A 152 0.11 -13.05 4.95
C ARG A 152 -0.13 -14.56 4.94
N GLY A 153 -1.34 -14.96 5.30
CA GLY A 153 -1.79 -16.33 5.30
C GLY A 153 -1.85 -16.97 6.69
N ILE A 154 -2.23 -18.26 6.73
CA ILE A 154 -2.51 -18.97 7.99
C ILE A 154 -1.32 -19.02 8.93
N THR A 155 -0.11 -19.20 8.39
CA THR A 155 1.14 -19.23 9.16
C THR A 155 1.39 -17.88 9.83
N THR A 156 1.23 -16.79 9.08
CA THR A 156 1.35 -15.42 9.58
C THR A 156 0.34 -15.15 10.69
N ASN A 157 -0.92 -15.52 10.45
CA ASN A 157 -2.00 -15.32 11.41
C ASN A 157 -1.75 -16.08 12.72
N ASN A 158 -1.32 -17.34 12.63
CA ASN A 158 -1.01 -18.15 13.82
C ASN A 158 0.19 -17.59 14.59
N PHE A 159 1.21 -17.09 13.88
CA PHE A 159 2.35 -16.44 14.50
C PHE A 159 1.91 -15.17 15.25
N LEU A 160 1.13 -14.28 14.63
CA LEU A 160 0.67 -13.03 15.24
C LEU A 160 -0.21 -13.29 16.47
N LYS A 161 -1.06 -14.31 16.46
CA LYS A 161 -1.88 -14.71 17.63
C LYS A 161 -1.05 -15.13 18.85
N SER A 162 0.21 -15.49 18.68
CA SER A 162 1.11 -15.87 19.78
C SER A 162 1.87 -14.69 20.38
N TYR A 163 1.68 -13.48 19.87
CA TYR A 163 2.33 -12.26 20.32
C TYR A 163 1.36 -11.31 20.99
N TYR A 164 1.86 -10.62 22.00
CA TYR A 164 1.21 -9.44 22.60
C TYR A 164 2.06 -8.21 22.28
N PHE A 165 1.40 -7.15 21.87
CA PHE A 165 2.04 -5.91 21.48
C PHE A 165 1.63 -4.80 22.45
N ASP A 166 2.60 -3.96 22.87
CA ASP A 166 2.29 -2.74 23.61
C ASP A 166 1.60 -1.73 22.70
N LYS A 167 2.01 -1.69 21.42
CA LYS A 167 1.43 -0.79 20.40
C LYS A 167 1.41 -1.47 19.04
N ALA A 168 0.36 -1.21 18.26
CA ALA A 168 0.24 -1.70 16.89
C ALA A 168 0.00 -0.52 15.92
N PHE A 169 0.82 -0.43 14.89
CA PHE A 169 0.71 0.59 13.84
C PHE A 169 0.20 -0.06 12.57
N VAL A 170 -1.09 0.10 12.32
CA VAL A 170 -1.82 -0.62 11.26
C VAL A 170 -2.24 0.36 10.16
N GLY A 171 -1.87 0.05 8.93
CA GLY A 171 -2.27 0.80 7.74
C GLY A 171 -3.64 0.34 7.23
N MET A 172 -4.44 1.28 6.71
CA MET A 172 -5.72 0.99 6.08
C MET A 172 -5.75 1.54 4.67
N SER A 173 -6.52 0.90 3.79
CA SER A 173 -6.67 1.33 2.39
C SER A 173 -7.79 2.35 2.23
N GLY A 174 -8.77 2.36 3.12
CA GLY A 174 -9.90 3.27 3.07
C GLY A 174 -10.56 3.47 4.43
N PHE A 175 -11.38 4.52 4.50
CA PHE A 175 -12.23 4.84 5.63
C PHE A 175 -13.56 5.39 5.12
N SER A 176 -14.65 4.97 5.74
CA SER A 176 -15.95 5.62 5.59
C SER A 176 -16.65 5.70 6.93
N LEU A 177 -17.60 6.63 7.07
CA LEU A 177 -18.39 6.74 8.30
C LEU A 177 -19.30 5.52 8.53
N GLU A 178 -19.69 4.86 7.44
CA GLU A 178 -20.58 3.70 7.47
C GLU A 178 -19.84 2.40 7.76
N ALA A 179 -18.71 2.15 7.08
CA ALA A 179 -17.96 0.89 7.17
C ALA A 179 -16.72 0.97 8.08
N GLY A 180 -16.35 2.16 8.56
CA GLY A 180 -15.13 2.38 9.33
C GLY A 180 -13.86 2.21 8.48
N TYR A 181 -12.79 1.75 9.13
CA TYR A 181 -11.53 1.43 8.44
C TYR A 181 -11.66 0.13 7.67
N ASN A 182 -11.18 0.12 6.43
CA ASN A 182 -11.30 -1.04 5.55
C ASN A 182 -10.06 -1.31 4.70
N THR A 183 -10.01 -2.50 4.13
CA THR A 183 -9.00 -2.96 3.17
C THR A 183 -9.67 -3.93 2.20
N PRO A 184 -9.33 -3.90 0.89
CA PRO A 184 -10.00 -4.75 -0.11
C PRO A 184 -9.58 -6.22 -0.04
N ASP A 185 -8.43 -6.55 0.52
CA ASP A 185 -7.92 -7.92 0.62
C ASP A 185 -8.38 -8.58 1.93
N LEU A 186 -9.06 -9.73 1.82
CA LEU A 186 -9.59 -10.47 2.96
C LEU A 186 -8.48 -10.99 3.89
N LEU A 187 -7.35 -11.46 3.34
CA LEU A 187 -6.22 -11.94 4.13
C LEU A 187 -5.55 -10.81 4.91
N GLU A 188 -5.51 -9.62 4.31
CA GLU A 188 -5.08 -8.39 5.00
C GLU A 188 -6.06 -8.01 6.11
N ALA A 189 -7.36 -8.08 5.84
CA ALA A 189 -8.38 -7.78 6.84
C ALA A 189 -8.32 -8.71 8.05
N GLU A 190 -8.13 -10.02 7.82
CA GLU A 190 -7.96 -11.02 8.90
C GLU A 190 -6.72 -10.72 9.74
N LYS A 191 -5.58 -10.48 9.11
CA LYS A 191 -4.33 -10.14 9.78
C LYS A 191 -4.48 -8.91 10.67
N LYS A 192 -5.07 -7.84 10.13
CA LYS A 192 -5.29 -6.59 10.88
C LYS A 192 -6.20 -6.78 12.10
N ARG A 193 -7.26 -7.61 11.99
CA ARG A 193 -8.13 -7.94 13.14
C ARG A 193 -7.43 -8.71 14.25
N ILE A 194 -6.34 -9.44 13.94
CA ILE A 194 -5.57 -10.18 14.95
C ILE A 194 -4.72 -9.24 15.79
N VAL A 195 -4.22 -8.16 15.21
CA VAL A 195 -3.29 -7.24 15.88
C VAL A 195 -3.99 -6.01 16.51
N CYS A 196 -5.27 -5.77 16.17
CA CYS A 196 -6.14 -4.76 16.79
C CYS A 196 -6.95 -5.36 17.95
#